data_886013bdcee7c84039aae001a451a79e
#
_entry.id   886013bdcee7c84039aae001a451a79e
#
_cell.length_a   1.000
_cell.length_b   1.000
_cell.length_c   1.000
_cell.angle_alpha   90.00
_cell.angle_beta   90.00
_cell.angle_gamma   90.00
#
_symmetry.space_group_name_H-M   'P 1'
#
loop_
_entity.id
_entity.type
_entity.pdbx_description
1 polymer ?
#
loop_
_entity_poly.entity_id
_entity_poly.type
_entity_poly.pdbx_seq_one_letter_code
_entity_poly.pdbx_strand_id
1 'polypeptide(L)'
;GEQMEKIKFGIIGLNYDTEAGRGWPGARYAPKSIRNALAGIMNRMEDNYLFDVCNRRLIDYSKMEIKDFGDTDDICRFNHEKALSDMSSAVQNVIDDGYIPVILGGDHSITNAGFDALYTKTKGNIGIIDFDAHLDLKYDSHVQGKYSGSSEIRRAAEKERINPHNIVEIGPRGFNYPEHFHYIKESGITIFTPQDVYEQGAQAIAEKALEIASNGTEAIYVTVDI
;
A
#
# COMPACT_ATOMS: atom_id res chain seq x y z
N GLY A 1 5.69 35.78 8.79
CA GLY A 1 5.80 34.42 9.26
C GLY A 1 5.94 33.50 8.06
N GLU A 2 6.99 32.66 8.03
CA GLU A 2 7.12 31.63 7.01
C GLU A 2 5.89 30.71 7.10
N GLN A 3 5.13 30.65 6.02
CA GLN A 3 4.05 29.70 5.88
C GLN A 3 4.70 28.32 5.77
N MET A 4 4.57 27.49 6.82
CA MET A 4 5.05 26.10 6.76
C MET A 4 4.36 25.40 5.56
N GLU A 5 5.16 24.78 4.72
CA GLU A 5 4.67 24.02 3.57
C GLU A 5 3.78 22.88 4.08
N LYS A 6 2.57 22.78 3.56
CA LYS A 6 1.63 21.73 3.95
C LYS A 6 2.02 20.40 3.33
N ILE A 7 1.86 19.32 4.08
CA ILE A 7 1.96 17.97 3.53
C ILE A 7 0.71 17.72 2.66
N LYS A 8 0.92 17.35 1.40
CA LYS A 8 -0.17 17.17 0.42
C LYS A 8 -0.47 15.69 0.21
N PHE A 9 -1.69 15.28 0.50
CA PHE A 9 -2.18 13.92 0.26
C PHE A 9 -3.25 13.91 -0.81
N GLY A 10 -3.08 13.05 -1.83
CA GLY A 10 -4.03 12.87 -2.92
C GLY A 10 -4.75 11.53 -2.82
N ILE A 11 -6.05 11.54 -2.53
CA ILE A 11 -6.87 10.33 -2.47
C ILE A 11 -7.26 9.93 -3.89
N ILE A 12 -7.05 8.67 -4.25
CA ILE A 12 -7.47 8.10 -5.53
C ILE A 12 -8.05 6.70 -5.34
N GLY A 13 -9.20 6.43 -5.93
CA GLY A 13 -9.82 5.10 -5.92
C GLY A 13 -9.40 4.28 -7.13
N LEU A 14 -8.95 3.05 -6.90
CA LEU A 14 -8.70 2.04 -7.94
C LEU A 14 -9.75 0.94 -7.80
N ASN A 15 -10.85 1.06 -8.54
CA ASN A 15 -12.02 0.19 -8.44
C ASN A 15 -11.83 -1.14 -9.21
N TYR A 16 -10.80 -1.91 -8.83
CA TYR A 16 -10.37 -3.12 -9.51
C TYR A 16 -10.25 -4.30 -8.55
N ASP A 17 -10.84 -5.44 -8.88
CA ASP A 17 -10.78 -6.68 -8.10
C ASP A 17 -10.87 -7.94 -9.00
N THR A 18 -10.45 -7.81 -10.25
CA THR A 18 -10.47 -8.91 -11.21
C THR A 18 -9.47 -10.01 -10.84
N GLU A 19 -8.40 -9.65 -10.13
CA GLU A 19 -7.33 -10.55 -9.69
C GLU A 19 -7.47 -10.97 -8.22
N ALA A 20 -8.65 -10.77 -7.63
CA ALA A 20 -8.93 -11.17 -6.26
C ALA A 20 -8.68 -12.66 -6.04
N GLY A 21 -8.10 -13.00 -4.90
CA GLY A 21 -7.54 -14.31 -4.58
C GLY A 21 -8.47 -15.51 -4.71
N ARG A 22 -9.76 -15.36 -4.88
CA ARG A 22 -10.72 -16.44 -5.17
C ARG A 22 -11.68 -16.07 -6.29
N GLY A 23 -11.40 -15.01 -7.04
CA GLY A 23 -12.26 -14.50 -8.11
C GLY A 23 -13.58 -13.90 -7.61
N TRP A 24 -13.69 -13.61 -6.33
CA TRP A 24 -14.91 -13.04 -5.75
C TRP A 24 -14.88 -11.51 -5.84
N PRO A 25 -15.79 -10.91 -6.61
CA PRO A 25 -15.87 -9.47 -6.71
C PRO A 25 -16.44 -8.86 -5.43
N GLY A 26 -16.05 -7.62 -5.16
CA GLY A 26 -16.56 -6.86 -4.01
C GLY A 26 -15.62 -5.74 -3.58
N ALA A 27 -14.32 -6.00 -3.55
CA ALA A 27 -13.32 -5.03 -3.14
C ALA A 27 -13.30 -3.77 -4.04
N ARG A 28 -13.75 -3.86 -5.31
CA ARG A 28 -13.92 -2.70 -6.21
C ARG A 28 -14.81 -1.59 -5.66
N TYR A 29 -15.67 -1.91 -4.70
CA TYR A 29 -16.59 -0.94 -4.07
C TYR A 29 -16.00 -0.30 -2.81
N ALA A 30 -14.85 -0.77 -2.33
CA ALA A 30 -14.23 -0.28 -1.11
C ALA A 30 -13.90 1.22 -1.16
N PRO A 31 -13.42 1.82 -2.27
CA PRO A 31 -13.13 3.25 -2.31
C PRO A 31 -14.32 4.11 -1.90
N LYS A 32 -15.52 3.79 -2.38
CA LYS A 32 -16.75 4.49 -1.99
C LYS A 32 -17.09 4.31 -0.51
N SER A 33 -16.98 3.09 0.00
CA SER A 33 -17.29 2.78 1.40
C SER A 33 -16.32 3.46 2.35
N ILE A 34 -15.03 3.48 2.01
CA ILE A 34 -13.98 4.14 2.79
C ILE A 34 -14.21 5.66 2.82
N ARG A 35 -14.53 6.29 1.67
CA ARG A 35 -14.84 7.72 1.62
C ARG A 35 -16.05 8.10 2.46
N ASN A 36 -17.10 7.27 2.45
CA ASN A 36 -18.28 7.49 3.28
C ASN A 36 -17.93 7.44 4.78
N ALA A 37 -17.10 6.48 5.18
CA ALA A 37 -16.62 6.39 6.56
C ALA A 37 -15.74 7.59 6.93
N LEU A 38 -14.83 7.99 6.04
CA LEU A 38 -13.96 9.15 6.22
C LEU A 38 -14.79 10.43 6.40
N ALA A 39 -15.81 10.65 5.58
CA ALA A 39 -16.71 11.80 5.72
C ALA A 39 -17.36 11.86 7.10
N GLY A 40 -17.78 10.70 7.64
CA GLY A 40 -18.32 10.60 9.00
C GLY A 40 -17.30 10.96 10.10
N ILE A 41 -16.02 10.67 9.88
CA ILE A 41 -14.93 11.06 10.79
C ILE A 41 -14.69 12.58 10.68
N MET A 42 -14.58 13.09 9.46
CA MET A 42 -14.29 14.50 9.20
C MET A 42 -15.37 15.45 9.71
N ASN A 43 -16.62 14.99 9.82
CA ASN A 43 -17.71 15.76 10.44
C ASN A 43 -17.49 16.06 11.94
N ARG A 44 -16.50 15.43 12.58
CA ARG A 44 -16.12 15.69 13.97
C ARG A 44 -14.97 16.70 14.09
N MET A 45 -14.53 17.24 12.97
CA MET A 45 -13.45 18.24 12.98
C MET A 45 -13.96 19.57 13.52
N GLU A 46 -13.21 20.13 14.47
CA GLU A 46 -13.44 21.47 15.03
C GLU A 46 -12.13 22.28 14.93
N ASP A 47 -12.18 23.48 14.41
CA ASP A 47 -11.03 24.38 14.25
C ASP A 47 -9.79 23.73 13.60
N ASN A 48 -9.99 22.85 12.63
CA ASN A 48 -8.97 22.01 11.97
C ASN A 48 -8.34 20.93 12.86
N TYR A 49 -8.95 20.57 13.98
CA TYR A 49 -8.47 19.48 14.82
C TYR A 49 -9.44 18.31 14.87
N LEU A 50 -8.88 17.10 14.90
CA LEU A 50 -9.58 15.87 15.27
C LEU A 50 -8.94 15.27 16.51
N PHE A 51 -9.77 14.73 17.42
CA PHE A 51 -9.28 14.00 18.58
C PHE A 51 -9.10 12.52 18.25
N ASP A 52 -7.85 12.07 18.18
CA ASP A 52 -7.49 10.66 18.13
C ASP A 52 -7.52 10.07 19.54
N VAL A 53 -8.62 9.42 19.87
CA VAL A 53 -8.85 8.84 21.22
C VAL A 53 -7.84 7.73 21.52
N CYS A 54 -7.47 6.90 20.52
CA CYS A 54 -6.56 5.78 20.70
C CYS A 54 -5.18 6.23 21.15
N ASN A 55 -4.67 7.28 20.53
CA ASN A 55 -3.35 7.84 20.84
C ASN A 55 -3.41 9.05 21.77
N ARG A 56 -4.60 9.45 22.22
CA ARG A 56 -4.85 10.58 23.14
C ARG A 56 -4.22 11.89 22.69
N ARG A 57 -4.32 12.20 21.39
CA ARG A 57 -3.70 13.38 20.76
C ARG A 57 -4.68 14.11 19.84
N LEU A 58 -4.44 15.39 19.63
CA LEU A 58 -5.08 16.16 18.57
C LEU A 58 -4.29 16.02 17.27
N ILE A 59 -5.01 15.74 16.19
CA ILE A 59 -4.46 15.75 14.82
C ILE A 59 -4.78 17.12 14.24
N ASP A 60 -3.73 17.86 13.86
CA ASP A 60 -3.80 19.20 13.31
C ASP A 60 -3.87 19.13 11.77
N TYR A 61 -5.08 19.27 11.23
CA TYR A 61 -5.32 19.26 9.78
C TYR A 61 -4.91 20.55 9.07
N SER A 62 -4.61 21.63 9.81
CA SER A 62 -4.11 22.87 9.19
C SER A 62 -2.75 22.67 8.51
N LYS A 63 -2.01 21.63 8.93
CA LYS A 63 -0.69 21.23 8.39
C LYS A 63 -0.78 20.34 7.16
N MET A 64 -1.98 19.96 6.75
CA MET A 64 -2.22 19.05 5.62
C MET A 64 -3.08 19.72 4.56
N GLU A 65 -2.90 19.27 3.34
CA GLU A 65 -3.82 19.52 2.23
C GLU A 65 -4.25 18.16 1.70
N ILE A 66 -5.55 17.90 1.69
CA ILE A 66 -6.11 16.64 1.20
C ILE A 66 -6.96 16.95 -0.03
N LYS A 67 -6.58 16.39 -1.17
CA LYS A 67 -7.31 16.49 -2.43
C LYS A 67 -7.82 15.11 -2.84
N ASP A 68 -9.10 15.02 -3.19
CA ASP A 68 -9.68 13.80 -3.76
C ASP A 68 -9.63 13.87 -5.29
N PHE A 69 -8.93 12.94 -5.91
CA PHE A 69 -8.78 12.80 -7.36
C PHE A 69 -9.90 11.95 -7.97
N GLY A 70 -10.84 11.45 -7.15
CA GLY A 70 -11.92 10.58 -7.62
C GLY A 70 -11.49 9.14 -7.81
N ASP A 71 -12.32 8.40 -8.53
CA ASP A 71 -12.10 7.00 -8.85
C ASP A 71 -11.61 6.84 -10.29
N THR A 72 -10.80 5.82 -10.52
CA THR A 72 -10.40 5.41 -11.87
C THR A 72 -11.42 4.42 -12.39
N ASP A 73 -12.43 4.94 -13.12
CA ASP A 73 -13.57 4.14 -13.59
C ASP A 73 -13.30 3.39 -14.90
N ASP A 74 -12.45 3.95 -15.76
CA ASP A 74 -12.14 3.40 -17.09
C ASP A 74 -11.00 2.38 -17.07
N ILE A 75 -11.07 1.41 -16.15
CA ILE A 75 -10.10 0.32 -16.06
C ILE A 75 -10.54 -0.84 -16.97
N CYS A 76 -9.65 -1.27 -17.88
CA CYS A 76 -9.88 -2.41 -18.74
C CYS A 76 -9.86 -3.73 -17.94
N ARG A 77 -11.02 -4.31 -17.66
CA ARG A 77 -11.13 -5.57 -16.89
C ARG A 77 -10.85 -6.84 -17.69
N PHE A 78 -10.70 -6.74 -19.00
CA PHE A 78 -10.46 -7.90 -19.89
C PHE A 78 -8.98 -8.03 -20.31
N ASN A 79 -8.15 -7.10 -19.92
CA ASN A 79 -6.71 -7.10 -20.18
C ASN A 79 -5.98 -6.58 -18.96
N HIS A 80 -5.33 -7.49 -18.23
CA HIS A 80 -4.66 -7.20 -16.99
C HIS A 80 -3.50 -6.19 -17.15
N GLU A 81 -2.69 -6.33 -18.18
CA GLU A 81 -1.56 -5.41 -18.44
C GLU A 81 -2.05 -3.99 -18.69
N LYS A 82 -3.14 -3.88 -19.49
CA LYS A 82 -3.78 -2.58 -19.71
C LYS A 82 -4.39 -2.01 -18.44
N ALA A 83 -5.03 -2.85 -17.61
CA ALA A 83 -5.58 -2.43 -16.32
C ALA A 83 -4.49 -1.86 -15.41
N LEU A 84 -3.36 -2.56 -15.29
CA LEU A 84 -2.21 -2.08 -14.51
C LEU A 84 -1.68 -0.75 -15.04
N SER A 85 -1.54 -0.62 -16.36
CA SER A 85 -1.09 0.62 -17.01
C SER A 85 -2.05 1.78 -16.76
N ASP A 86 -3.36 1.55 -16.87
CA ASP A 86 -4.39 2.58 -16.65
C ASP A 86 -4.36 3.05 -15.18
N MET A 87 -4.31 2.12 -14.23
CA MET A 87 -4.22 2.41 -12.80
C MET A 87 -2.91 3.10 -12.42
N SER A 88 -1.78 2.63 -12.95
CA SER A 88 -0.48 3.25 -12.70
C SER A 88 -0.43 4.69 -13.22
N SER A 89 -0.97 4.95 -14.41
CA SER A 89 -1.06 6.30 -14.98
C SER A 89 -1.91 7.23 -14.10
N ALA A 90 -3.01 6.73 -13.55
CA ALA A 90 -3.85 7.51 -12.64
C ALA A 90 -3.11 7.89 -11.36
N VAL A 91 -2.34 6.96 -10.76
CA VAL A 91 -1.51 7.26 -9.58
C VAL A 91 -0.37 8.21 -9.92
N GLN A 92 0.26 8.08 -11.10
CA GLN A 92 1.31 9.00 -11.56
C GLN A 92 0.79 10.45 -11.66
N ASN A 93 -0.44 10.65 -12.12
CA ASN A 93 -1.06 11.97 -12.18
C ASN A 93 -1.18 12.63 -10.79
N VAL A 94 -1.46 11.85 -9.76
CA VAL A 94 -1.48 12.35 -8.37
C VAL A 94 -0.09 12.83 -7.95
N ILE A 95 0.95 12.06 -8.27
CA ILE A 95 2.34 12.40 -7.96
C ILE A 95 2.77 13.66 -8.75
N ASP A 96 2.41 13.75 -10.03
CA ASP A 96 2.76 14.88 -10.90
C ASP A 96 2.11 16.18 -10.44
N ASP A 97 0.94 16.12 -9.82
CA ASP A 97 0.26 17.26 -9.20
C ASP A 97 0.92 17.68 -7.85
N GLY A 98 1.95 16.96 -7.39
CA GLY A 98 2.71 17.25 -6.17
C GLY A 98 2.08 16.69 -4.89
N TYR A 99 1.25 15.66 -5.00
CA TYR A 99 0.61 15.00 -3.86
C TYR A 99 1.21 13.62 -3.58
N ILE A 100 1.24 13.24 -2.31
CA ILE A 100 1.52 11.87 -1.88
C ILE A 100 0.25 11.05 -2.12
N PRO A 101 0.29 10.01 -2.98
CA PRO A 101 -0.90 9.21 -3.25
C PRO A 101 -1.38 8.44 -2.02
N VAL A 102 -2.69 8.50 -1.77
CA VAL A 102 -3.43 7.62 -0.86
C VAL A 102 -4.37 6.79 -1.72
N ILE A 103 -3.96 5.58 -2.04
CA ILE A 103 -4.67 4.69 -2.94
C ILE A 103 -5.72 3.92 -2.16
N LEU A 104 -6.98 4.08 -2.53
CA LEU A 104 -8.08 3.29 -2.01
C LEU A 104 -8.37 2.17 -3.02
N GLY A 105 -8.17 0.95 -2.62
CA GLY A 105 -8.36 -0.19 -3.48
C GLY A 105 -9.69 -0.87 -3.28
N GLY A 106 -9.84 -1.77 -4.03
CA GLY A 106 -9.73 -2.93 -4.84
C GLY A 106 -9.06 -4.11 -4.13
N ASP A 107 -8.81 -5.13 -4.88
CA ASP A 107 -8.03 -6.24 -4.38
C ASP A 107 -6.54 -5.84 -4.26
N HIS A 108 -5.72 -6.67 -3.59
CA HIS A 108 -4.32 -6.33 -3.33
C HIS A 108 -3.44 -6.26 -4.60
N SER A 109 -3.92 -6.78 -5.74
CA SER A 109 -3.19 -6.69 -7.01
C SER A 109 -2.98 -5.26 -7.50
N ILE A 110 -3.83 -4.30 -7.08
CA ILE A 110 -3.69 -2.88 -7.42
C ILE A 110 -2.37 -2.28 -6.93
N THR A 111 -1.76 -2.88 -5.92
CA THR A 111 -0.46 -2.50 -5.38
C THR A 111 0.64 -2.58 -6.44
N ASN A 112 0.53 -3.50 -7.41
CA ASN A 112 1.42 -3.53 -8.58
C ASN A 112 1.37 -2.21 -9.37
N ALA A 113 0.20 -1.63 -9.55
CA ALA A 113 0.05 -0.34 -10.23
C ALA A 113 0.66 0.81 -9.42
N GLY A 114 0.48 0.78 -8.09
CA GLY A 114 1.11 1.72 -7.17
C GLY A 114 2.64 1.64 -7.19
N PHE A 115 3.20 0.44 -7.17
CA PHE A 115 4.65 0.21 -7.33
C PHE A 115 5.17 0.75 -8.66
N ASP A 116 4.48 0.46 -9.77
CA ASP A 116 4.87 0.93 -11.09
C ASP A 116 4.84 2.46 -11.19
N ALA A 117 3.83 3.10 -10.59
CA ALA A 117 3.74 4.54 -10.54
C ALA A 117 4.92 5.14 -9.76
N LEU A 118 5.19 4.66 -8.55
CA LEU A 118 6.30 5.15 -7.73
C LEU A 118 7.65 4.86 -8.39
N TYR A 119 7.81 3.66 -8.96
CA TYR A 119 9.02 3.28 -9.71
C TYR A 119 9.30 4.18 -10.91
N THR A 120 8.26 4.62 -11.61
CA THR A 120 8.39 5.56 -12.74
C THR A 120 8.76 6.97 -12.28
N LYS A 121 8.27 7.41 -11.12
CA LYS A 121 8.46 8.77 -10.59
C LYS A 121 9.68 8.94 -9.70
N THR A 122 10.36 7.87 -9.34
CA THR A 122 11.60 7.88 -8.54
C THR A 122 12.79 7.40 -9.39
N LYS A 123 14.00 7.71 -8.95
CA LYS A 123 15.26 7.24 -9.58
C LYS A 123 16.05 6.32 -8.66
N GLY A 124 15.92 6.49 -7.36
CA GLY A 124 16.58 5.69 -6.35
C GLY A 124 15.83 4.40 -6.02
N ASN A 125 16.35 3.67 -5.04
CA ASN A 125 15.72 2.45 -4.55
C ASN A 125 14.44 2.75 -3.78
N ILE A 126 13.54 1.77 -3.72
CA ILE A 126 12.26 1.85 -3.02
C ILE A 126 12.21 0.76 -1.95
N GLY A 127 11.85 1.15 -0.73
CA GLY A 127 11.51 0.23 0.34
C GLY A 127 10.01 -0.06 0.39
N ILE A 128 9.63 -1.17 1.01
CA ILE A 128 8.23 -1.58 1.15
C ILE A 128 7.95 -1.95 2.60
N ILE A 129 6.83 -1.47 3.12
CA ILE A 129 6.22 -1.94 4.37
C ILE A 129 4.82 -2.42 4.03
N ASP A 130 4.58 -3.71 4.26
CA ASP A 130 3.31 -4.37 4.00
C ASP A 130 2.65 -4.81 5.30
N PHE A 131 1.41 -4.38 5.51
CA PHE A 131 0.56 -4.82 6.61
C PHE A 131 -0.46 -5.81 6.07
N ASP A 132 -0.21 -7.09 6.27
CA ASP A 132 -1.06 -8.15 5.73
C ASP A 132 -1.12 -9.38 6.67
N ALA A 133 -2.19 -10.13 6.56
CA ALA A 133 -2.34 -11.45 7.14
C ALA A 133 -1.62 -12.56 6.35
N HIS A 134 -1.29 -12.28 5.10
CA HIS A 134 -0.68 -13.19 4.13
C HIS A 134 0.75 -12.77 3.82
N LEU A 135 1.40 -13.48 2.90
CA LEU A 135 2.77 -13.19 2.46
C LEU A 135 2.84 -12.62 1.03
N ASP A 136 1.82 -12.88 0.26
CA ASP A 136 1.68 -12.47 -1.14
C ASP A 136 2.93 -12.69 -2.01
N LEU A 137 3.58 -13.84 -1.77
CA LEU A 137 4.85 -14.26 -2.39
C LEU A 137 4.68 -15.34 -3.46
N LYS A 138 3.45 -15.59 -3.96
CA LYS A 138 3.25 -16.55 -5.04
C LYS A 138 4.06 -16.15 -6.27
N TYR A 139 4.78 -17.13 -6.83
CA TYR A 139 5.50 -16.92 -8.08
C TYR A 139 4.53 -16.88 -9.26
N ASP A 140 3.69 -17.89 -9.38
CA ASP A 140 2.65 -18.01 -10.40
C ASP A 140 1.55 -18.96 -9.90
N SER A 141 0.37 -18.82 -10.46
CA SER A 141 -0.77 -19.68 -10.17
C SER A 141 -1.58 -19.91 -11.44
N HIS A 142 -1.84 -21.16 -11.80
CA HIS A 142 -2.71 -21.49 -12.92
C HIS A 142 -4.16 -21.00 -12.72
N VAL A 143 -4.53 -20.64 -11.50
CA VAL A 143 -5.86 -20.11 -11.17
C VAL A 143 -5.90 -18.60 -11.16
N GLN A 144 -4.82 -17.95 -10.63
CA GLN A 144 -4.78 -16.50 -10.39
C GLN A 144 -3.81 -15.76 -11.32
N GLY A 145 -2.94 -16.49 -12.03
CA GLY A 145 -1.89 -15.91 -12.86
C GLY A 145 -0.73 -15.33 -12.04
N LYS A 146 0.14 -14.64 -12.75
CA LYS A 146 1.38 -14.07 -12.22
C LYS A 146 1.18 -12.78 -11.42
N TYR A 147 0.15 -11.99 -11.75
CA TYR A 147 -0.12 -10.67 -11.17
C TYR A 147 -1.45 -10.69 -10.42
N SER A 148 -1.51 -11.41 -9.32
CA SER A 148 -2.72 -11.52 -8.50
C SER A 148 -2.56 -10.77 -7.19
N GLY A 149 -3.66 -10.67 -6.43
CA GLY A 149 -3.63 -10.20 -5.04
C GLY A 149 -2.99 -11.20 -4.06
N SER A 150 -2.16 -12.12 -4.56
CA SER A 150 -1.37 -13.05 -3.74
C SER A 150 0.09 -13.09 -4.19
N SER A 151 0.53 -12.13 -4.99
CA SER A 151 1.85 -12.15 -5.64
C SER A 151 2.52 -10.79 -5.79
N GLU A 152 1.90 -9.70 -5.34
CA GLU A 152 2.40 -8.34 -5.57
C GLU A 152 3.72 -8.09 -4.84
N ILE A 153 3.93 -8.64 -3.66
CA ILE A 153 5.23 -8.53 -2.96
C ILE A 153 6.32 -9.31 -3.71
N ARG A 154 5.96 -10.48 -4.27
CA ARG A 154 6.88 -11.21 -5.15
C ARG A 154 7.23 -10.41 -6.41
N ARG A 155 6.23 -9.77 -7.05
CA ARG A 155 6.45 -8.92 -8.23
C ARG A 155 7.29 -7.68 -7.90
N ALA A 156 7.06 -7.08 -6.76
CA ALA A 156 7.89 -5.98 -6.28
C ALA A 156 9.36 -6.39 -6.13
N ALA A 157 9.61 -7.52 -5.46
CA ALA A 157 10.95 -8.03 -5.20
C ALA A 157 11.73 -8.43 -6.48
N GLU A 158 11.06 -8.58 -7.63
CA GLU A 158 11.69 -8.83 -8.93
C GLU A 158 12.14 -7.55 -9.65
N LYS A 159 11.79 -6.37 -9.13
CA LYS A 159 12.18 -5.08 -9.74
C LYS A 159 13.59 -4.68 -9.30
N GLU A 160 14.41 -4.23 -10.24
CA GLU A 160 15.84 -3.90 -10.02
C GLU A 160 16.08 -2.92 -8.85
N ARG A 161 15.21 -1.90 -8.70
CA ARG A 161 15.35 -0.88 -7.66
C ARG A 161 14.54 -1.15 -6.38
N ILE A 162 14.02 -2.37 -6.22
CA ILE A 162 13.37 -2.85 -4.99
C ILE A 162 14.20 -4.02 -4.46
N ASN A 163 15.08 -3.72 -3.52
CA ASN A 163 15.87 -4.77 -2.87
C ASN A 163 15.00 -5.52 -1.86
N PRO A 164 14.90 -6.85 -1.93
CA PRO A 164 14.15 -7.63 -0.95
C PRO A 164 14.56 -7.37 0.51
N HIS A 165 15.82 -7.00 0.77
CA HIS A 165 16.27 -6.58 2.11
C HIS A 165 15.62 -5.27 2.61
N ASN A 166 14.96 -4.50 1.76
CA ASN A 166 14.19 -3.32 2.12
C ASN A 166 12.68 -3.58 2.13
N ILE A 167 12.26 -4.85 2.09
CA ILE A 167 10.86 -5.26 2.19
C ILE A 167 10.60 -5.79 3.61
N VAL A 168 9.57 -5.26 4.23
CA VAL A 168 9.09 -5.69 5.55
C VAL A 168 7.61 -6.03 5.47
N GLU A 169 7.26 -7.24 5.88
CA GLU A 169 5.87 -7.68 6.04
C GLU A 169 5.53 -7.75 7.53
N ILE A 170 4.41 -7.14 7.91
CA ILE A 170 3.95 -7.08 9.31
C ILE A 170 2.57 -7.72 9.39
N GLY A 171 2.46 -8.80 10.15
CA GLY A 171 1.21 -9.47 10.45
C GLY A 171 0.95 -10.80 9.77
N PRO A 172 1.82 -11.36 8.88
CA PRO A 172 1.60 -12.67 8.29
C PRO A 172 1.40 -13.74 9.35
N ARG A 173 0.41 -14.61 9.13
CA ARG A 173 0.02 -15.64 10.10
C ARG A 173 -0.57 -16.88 9.44
N GLY A 174 -0.80 -17.92 10.25
CA GLY A 174 -1.38 -19.16 9.78
C GLY A 174 -0.36 -20.08 9.12
N PHE A 175 -0.81 -20.84 8.13
CA PHE A 175 0.00 -21.83 7.41
C PHE A 175 0.15 -21.41 5.97
N ASN A 176 1.35 -21.62 5.42
CA ASN A 176 1.67 -21.19 4.06
C ASN A 176 2.45 -22.28 3.30
N TYR A 177 2.78 -22.05 2.04
CA TYR A 177 3.50 -22.99 1.20
C TYR A 177 4.98 -23.09 1.58
N PRO A 178 5.60 -24.29 1.57
CA PRO A 178 7.02 -24.43 1.83
C PRO A 178 7.93 -23.60 0.91
N GLU A 179 7.51 -23.33 -0.31
CA GLU A 179 8.26 -22.47 -1.25
C GLU A 179 8.44 -21.05 -0.72
N HIS A 180 7.46 -20.51 0.01
CA HIS A 180 7.56 -19.17 0.61
C HIS A 180 8.62 -19.13 1.70
N PHE A 181 8.72 -20.19 2.52
CA PHE A 181 9.78 -20.30 3.52
C PHE A 181 11.18 -20.24 2.90
N HIS A 182 11.40 -20.99 1.82
CA HIS A 182 12.68 -20.98 1.12
C HIS A 182 12.97 -19.62 0.50
N TYR A 183 11.95 -19.03 -0.17
CA TYR A 183 12.10 -17.73 -0.80
C TYR A 183 12.44 -16.61 0.20
N ILE A 184 11.75 -16.54 1.33
CA ILE A 184 12.03 -15.56 2.39
C ILE A 184 13.46 -15.70 2.89
N LYS A 185 13.90 -16.93 3.14
CA LYS A 185 15.26 -17.22 3.63
C LYS A 185 16.34 -16.82 2.62
N GLU A 186 16.07 -17.00 1.33
CA GLU A 186 17.00 -16.69 0.25
C GLU A 186 17.01 -15.20 -0.11
N SER A 187 15.84 -14.56 -0.13
CA SER A 187 15.68 -13.17 -0.55
C SER A 187 16.07 -12.14 0.52
N GLY A 188 15.92 -12.48 1.79
CA GLY A 188 16.17 -11.58 2.90
C GLY A 188 15.03 -10.62 3.24
N ILE A 189 13.81 -10.90 2.76
CA ILE A 189 12.59 -10.19 3.20
C ILE A 189 12.42 -10.38 4.72
N THR A 190 12.14 -9.29 5.43
CA THR A 190 11.89 -9.32 6.87
C THR A 190 10.41 -9.51 7.16
N ILE A 191 10.09 -10.41 8.08
CA ILE A 191 8.72 -10.68 8.53
C ILE A 191 8.61 -10.43 10.02
N PHE A 192 7.61 -9.66 10.42
CA PHE A 192 7.16 -9.53 11.80
C PHE A 192 5.76 -10.12 11.93
N THR A 193 5.65 -11.23 12.64
CA THR A 193 4.37 -11.89 12.92
C THR A 193 3.56 -11.12 13.96
N PRO A 194 2.24 -11.39 14.13
CA PRO A 194 1.48 -10.84 15.25
C PRO A 194 2.10 -11.15 16.61
N GLN A 195 2.76 -12.30 16.75
CA GLN A 195 3.48 -12.66 17.97
C GLN A 195 4.65 -11.71 18.23
N ASP A 196 5.43 -11.37 17.20
CA ASP A 196 6.52 -10.40 17.33
C ASP A 196 6.01 -9.01 17.75
N VAL A 197 4.88 -8.57 17.18
CA VAL A 197 4.24 -7.29 17.56
C VAL A 197 3.76 -7.33 19.02
N TYR A 198 3.19 -8.45 19.45
CA TYR A 198 2.75 -8.63 20.83
C TYR A 198 3.92 -8.62 21.84
N GLU A 199 5.02 -9.29 21.51
CA GLU A 199 6.18 -9.41 22.40
C GLU A 199 7.05 -8.16 22.47
N GLN A 200 7.25 -7.50 21.34
CA GLN A 200 8.16 -6.36 21.21
C GLN A 200 7.44 -4.99 21.31
N GLY A 201 6.14 -4.96 21.08
CA GLY A 201 5.33 -3.76 21.01
C GLY A 201 5.32 -3.11 19.63
N ALA A 202 4.16 -2.51 19.28
CA ALA A 202 3.95 -1.90 17.97
C ALA A 202 4.97 -0.78 17.65
N GLN A 203 5.36 0.01 18.65
CA GLN A 203 6.33 1.09 18.46
C GLN A 203 7.70 0.55 18.01
N ALA A 204 8.21 -0.48 18.69
CA ALA A 204 9.51 -1.06 18.35
C ALA A 204 9.50 -1.72 16.97
N ILE A 205 8.40 -2.39 16.61
CA ILE A 205 8.25 -2.98 15.27
C ILE A 205 8.19 -1.89 14.20
N ALA A 206 7.45 -0.80 14.43
CA ALA A 206 7.36 0.32 13.48
C ALA A 206 8.74 0.97 13.24
N GLU A 207 9.51 1.18 14.31
CA GLU A 207 10.88 1.75 14.21
C GLU A 207 11.80 0.83 13.40
N LYS A 208 11.79 -0.48 13.66
CA LYS A 208 12.56 -1.47 12.90
C LYS A 208 12.13 -1.52 11.43
N ALA A 209 10.83 -1.53 11.16
CA ALA A 209 10.31 -1.57 9.80
C ALA A 209 10.73 -0.33 9.01
N LEU A 210 10.65 0.86 9.61
CA LEU A 210 11.12 2.10 9.00
C LEU A 210 12.63 2.09 8.76
N GLU A 211 13.43 1.63 9.73
CA GLU A 211 14.89 1.51 9.57
C GLU A 211 15.25 0.60 8.39
N ILE A 212 14.61 -0.56 8.28
CA ILE A 212 14.85 -1.53 7.20
C ILE A 212 14.41 -0.95 5.84
N ALA A 213 13.18 -0.44 5.76
CA ALA A 213 12.62 0.03 4.50
C ALA A 213 13.29 1.32 4.00
N SER A 214 13.81 2.16 4.88
CA SER A 214 14.48 3.42 4.51
C SER A 214 15.97 3.28 4.22
N ASN A 215 16.57 2.13 4.46
CA ASN A 215 18.01 1.94 4.33
C ASN A 215 18.48 2.01 2.87
N GLY A 216 19.01 3.17 2.48
CA GLY A 216 19.49 3.41 1.12
C GLY A 216 18.37 3.53 0.07
N THR A 217 17.16 3.89 0.49
CA THR A 217 16.00 4.08 -0.39
C THR A 217 15.65 5.56 -0.54
N GLU A 218 15.11 5.92 -1.70
CA GLU A 218 14.60 7.27 -2.00
C GLU A 218 13.17 7.44 -1.48
N ALA A 219 12.39 6.38 -1.52
CA ALA A 219 10.98 6.38 -1.13
C ALA A 219 10.60 5.06 -0.47
N ILE A 220 9.52 5.08 0.30
CA ILE A 220 8.90 3.90 0.89
C ILE A 220 7.47 3.81 0.40
N TYR A 221 7.08 2.64 -0.08
CA TYR A 221 5.69 2.29 -0.35
C TYR A 221 5.11 1.57 0.87
N VAL A 222 4.00 2.08 1.38
CA VAL A 222 3.26 1.41 2.45
C VAL A 222 1.98 0.83 1.87
N THR A 223 1.74 -0.45 2.08
CA THR A 223 0.49 -1.12 1.70
C THR A 223 -0.20 -1.74 2.92
N VAL A 224 -1.52 -1.80 2.88
CA VAL A 224 -2.34 -2.34 3.97
C VAL A 224 -3.45 -3.18 3.36
N ASP A 225 -3.42 -4.49 3.57
CA ASP A 225 -4.50 -5.42 3.22
C ASP A 225 -5.36 -5.75 4.45
N ILE A 226 -6.70 -5.54 4.33
CA ILE A 226 -7.69 -5.67 5.42
C ILE A 226 -8.82 -6.64 5.10
#